data_1a30b66567a313c5d8d25fbdafaada95
#
_entry.id   1a30b66567a313c5d8d25fbdafaada95
#
_cell.length_a   1.000
_cell.length_b   1.000
_cell.length_c   1.000
_cell.angle_alpha   90.00
_cell.angle_beta   90.00
_cell.angle_gamma   90.00
#
_symmetry.space_group_name_H-M   'P 1'
#
loop_
_entity.id
_entity.type
_entity.pdbx_description
1 polymer ?
#
loop_
_entity_poly.entity_id
_entity_poly.type
_entity_poly.pdbx_seq_one_letter_code
_entity_poly.pdbx_strand_id
1 'polypeptide(L)'
;MQDITKSIDACAAYYGDDAKAVKQYLLDGQNRALELPNRGALKFDDNGDVHSDILEAYSKFGFYIFEGELRKEELKDLESDLASMRDNFPTEMGASTDSQGRPALG
;
A
#
# COMPACT_ATOMS: atom_id res chain seq x y z
N MET A 1 -5.03 10.09 4.99
CA MET A 1 -4.02 9.01 5.00
C MET A 1 -4.64 7.76 5.62
N GLN A 2 -4.37 6.62 5.08
CA GLN A 2 -4.89 5.36 5.60
C GLN A 2 -4.22 5.03 6.96
N ASP A 3 -5.02 4.56 7.90
CA ASP A 3 -4.49 4.12 9.20
C ASP A 3 -3.78 2.77 9.04
N ILE A 4 -2.46 2.80 9.10
CA ILE A 4 -1.59 1.63 8.96
C ILE A 4 -1.57 0.72 10.20
N THR A 5 -2.20 1.15 11.30
CA THR A 5 -2.19 0.39 12.57
C THR A 5 -3.40 -0.52 12.74
N LYS A 6 -4.39 -0.45 11.86
CA LYS A 6 -5.62 -1.27 11.95
C LYS A 6 -5.35 -2.78 11.99
N SER A 7 -4.37 -3.25 11.22
CA SER A 7 -3.99 -4.66 11.20
C SER A 7 -3.44 -5.13 12.54
N ILE A 8 -2.78 -4.25 13.29
CA ILE A 8 -2.26 -4.57 14.62
C ILE A 8 -3.42 -4.76 15.61
N ASP A 9 -4.45 -3.92 15.54
CA ASP A 9 -5.65 -4.08 16.36
C ASP A 9 -6.42 -5.36 16.02
N ALA A 10 -6.54 -5.67 14.74
CA ALA A 10 -7.18 -6.90 14.27
C ALA A 10 -6.44 -8.16 14.74
N CYS A 11 -5.11 -8.07 14.90
CA CYS A 11 -4.24 -9.18 15.35
C CYS A 11 -3.77 -9.00 16.81
N ALA A 12 -4.47 -8.23 17.62
CA ALA A 12 -4.06 -7.90 18.99
C ALA A 12 -3.75 -9.13 19.85
N ALA A 13 -4.52 -10.21 19.70
CA ALA A 13 -4.28 -11.46 20.43
C ALA A 13 -2.93 -12.10 20.04
N TYR A 14 -2.48 -11.95 18.81
CA TYR A 14 -1.18 -12.45 18.34
C TYR A 14 -0.02 -11.63 18.89
N TYR A 15 -0.13 -10.29 18.87
CA TYR A 15 0.93 -9.41 19.33
C TYR A 15 0.99 -9.29 20.87
N GLY A 16 -0.14 -9.47 21.56
CA GLY A 16 -0.19 -9.38 23.00
C GLY A 16 0.40 -8.08 23.54
N ASP A 17 1.31 -8.19 24.49
CA ASP A 17 1.97 -7.04 25.13
C ASP A 17 2.86 -6.23 24.16
N ASP A 18 3.28 -6.81 23.04
CA ASP A 18 4.11 -6.14 22.04
C ASP A 18 3.31 -5.22 21.11
N ALA A 19 1.98 -5.30 21.11
CA ALA A 19 1.13 -4.54 20.17
C ALA A 19 1.42 -3.03 20.17
N LYS A 20 1.65 -2.45 21.35
CA LYS A 20 1.96 -1.02 21.49
C LYS A 20 3.29 -0.67 20.84
N ALA A 21 4.32 -1.46 21.06
CA ALA A 21 5.64 -1.25 20.48
C ALA A 21 5.62 -1.41 18.96
N VAL A 22 4.88 -2.38 18.44
CA VAL A 22 4.71 -2.59 17.00
C VAL A 22 3.97 -1.42 16.37
N LYS A 23 2.90 -0.92 16.99
CA LYS A 23 2.21 0.29 16.50
C LYS A 23 3.14 1.48 16.42
N GLN A 24 3.91 1.74 17.46
CA GLN A 24 4.85 2.85 17.50
C GLN A 24 5.92 2.71 16.40
N TYR A 25 6.46 1.52 16.21
CA TYR A 25 7.40 1.23 15.14
C TYR A 25 6.84 1.54 13.76
N LEU A 26 5.58 1.15 13.48
CA LEU A 26 4.92 1.44 12.21
C LEU A 26 4.71 2.94 12.00
N LEU A 27 4.25 3.65 13.02
CA LEU A 27 4.02 5.10 12.95
C LEU A 27 5.33 5.88 12.74
N ASP A 28 6.37 5.53 13.47
CA ASP A 28 7.68 6.14 13.30
C ASP A 28 8.28 5.84 11.93
N GLY A 29 8.09 4.62 11.44
CA GLY A 29 8.49 4.21 10.10
C GLY A 29 7.74 4.97 9.01
N GLN A 30 6.43 5.14 9.16
CA GLN A 30 5.62 5.94 8.25
C GLN A 30 6.10 7.39 8.19
N ASN A 31 6.33 8.02 9.33
CA ASN A 31 6.79 9.41 9.38
C ASN A 31 8.15 9.57 8.68
N ARG A 32 9.09 8.67 8.93
CA ARG A 32 10.39 8.66 8.23
C ARG A 32 10.25 8.45 6.73
N ALA A 33 9.36 7.53 6.31
CA ALA A 33 9.13 7.24 4.90
C ALA A 33 8.54 8.43 4.14
N LEU A 34 7.68 9.22 4.79
CA LEU A 34 7.08 10.41 4.20
C LEU A 34 8.08 11.54 3.94
N GLU A 35 9.20 11.55 4.65
CA GLU A 35 10.27 12.55 4.51
C GLU A 35 11.29 12.19 3.41
N LEU A 36 11.24 10.97 2.87
CA LEU A 36 12.18 10.54 1.84
C LEU A 36 11.87 11.17 0.48
N PRO A 37 12.90 11.46 -0.34
CA PRO A 37 12.72 12.09 -1.64
C PRO A 37 12.28 11.15 -2.75
N ASN A 38 11.93 9.91 -2.46
CA ASN A 38 11.51 8.90 -3.42
C ASN A 38 9.98 8.87 -3.60
N ARG A 39 9.36 10.04 -3.61
CA ARG A 39 7.92 10.19 -3.83
C ARG A 39 7.58 11.54 -4.44
N GLY A 40 6.48 11.58 -5.15
CA GLY A 40 5.96 12.79 -5.78
C GLY A 40 5.31 12.52 -7.12
N ALA A 41 4.96 13.58 -7.82
CA ALA A 41 4.38 13.48 -9.15
C ALA A 41 5.39 12.93 -10.18
N LEU A 42 4.88 12.21 -11.17
CA LEU A 42 5.67 11.87 -12.35
C LEU A 42 6.04 13.14 -13.09
N LYS A 43 7.31 13.32 -13.37
CA LYS A 43 7.83 14.46 -14.13
C LYS A 43 8.86 14.02 -15.16
N PHE A 44 8.93 14.79 -16.25
CA PHE A 44 9.84 14.53 -17.36
C PHE A 44 10.80 15.70 -17.51
N ASP A 45 11.95 15.43 -18.10
CA ASP A 45 12.90 16.46 -18.51
C ASP A 45 12.53 17.09 -19.86
N ASP A 46 13.34 18.03 -20.32
CA ASP A 46 13.10 18.75 -21.59
C ASP A 46 13.17 17.83 -22.82
N ASN A 47 13.77 16.66 -22.70
CA ASN A 47 13.85 15.65 -23.77
C ASN A 47 12.67 14.67 -23.77
N GLY A 48 11.79 14.72 -22.77
CA GLY A 48 10.69 13.80 -22.61
C GLY A 48 11.05 12.51 -21.88
N ASP A 49 12.25 12.44 -21.32
CA ASP A 49 12.68 11.31 -20.48
C ASP A 49 12.25 11.52 -19.02
N VAL A 50 12.13 10.43 -18.26
CA VAL A 50 11.83 10.53 -16.83
C VAL A 50 12.89 11.37 -16.15
N HIS A 51 12.45 12.33 -15.33
CA HIS A 51 13.34 13.30 -14.70
C HIS A 51 14.43 12.63 -13.86
N SER A 52 15.65 13.18 -13.91
CA SER A 52 16.83 12.62 -13.23
C SER A 52 16.63 12.44 -11.72
N ASP A 53 15.91 13.33 -11.04
CA ASP A 53 15.61 13.23 -9.62
C ASP A 53 14.86 11.94 -9.27
N ILE A 54 13.94 11.52 -10.14
CA ILE A 54 13.19 10.27 -9.98
C ILE A 54 14.12 9.07 -10.14
N LEU A 55 14.95 9.10 -11.18
CA LEU A 55 15.92 8.01 -11.45
C LEU A 55 16.95 7.87 -10.34
N GLU A 56 17.46 8.97 -9.82
CA GLU A 56 18.40 8.98 -8.69
C GLU A 56 17.76 8.44 -7.42
N ALA A 57 16.54 8.89 -7.09
CA ALA A 57 15.81 8.41 -5.93
C ALA A 57 15.47 6.92 -6.06
N TYR A 58 15.04 6.47 -7.23
CA TYR A 58 14.79 5.06 -7.51
C TYR A 58 16.06 4.21 -7.32
N SER A 59 17.18 4.68 -7.87
CA SER A 59 18.46 3.98 -7.75
C SER A 59 18.95 3.88 -6.29
N LYS A 60 18.72 4.95 -5.51
CA LYS A 60 19.13 5.01 -4.10
C LYS A 60 18.27 4.17 -3.18
N PHE A 61 16.94 4.20 -3.36
CA PHE A 61 15.98 3.59 -2.45
C PHE A 61 15.39 2.26 -2.97
N GLY A 62 15.59 1.93 -4.24
CA GLY A 62 15.09 0.71 -4.87
C GLY A 62 13.63 0.78 -5.32
N PHE A 63 12.92 1.88 -5.05
CA PHE A 63 11.54 2.13 -5.48
C PHE A 63 11.23 3.63 -5.50
N TYR A 64 10.15 3.99 -6.19
CA TYR A 64 9.61 5.35 -6.21
C TYR A 64 8.08 5.30 -6.09
N ILE A 65 7.51 6.20 -5.31
CA ILE A 65 6.05 6.30 -5.11
C ILE A 65 5.54 7.51 -5.90
N PHE A 66 4.76 7.23 -6.95
CA PHE A 66 4.08 8.28 -7.70
C PHE A 66 2.80 8.70 -6.98
N GLU A 67 2.62 10.02 -6.86
CA GLU A 67 1.46 10.62 -6.20
C GLU A 67 0.66 11.43 -7.20
N GLY A 68 -0.68 11.36 -7.10
CA GLY A 68 -1.59 12.18 -7.91
C GLY A 68 -1.71 11.76 -9.37
N GLU A 69 -1.29 10.56 -9.74
CA GLU A 69 -1.29 10.09 -11.14
C GLU A 69 -2.68 9.65 -11.62
N LEU A 70 -3.54 9.23 -10.70
CA LEU A 70 -4.91 8.84 -11.03
C LEU A 70 -5.89 9.94 -10.63
N ARG A 71 -6.81 10.28 -11.53
CA ARG A 71 -7.90 11.21 -11.26
C ARG A 71 -8.97 10.53 -10.38
N LYS A 72 -9.78 11.34 -9.71
CA LYS A 72 -10.85 10.83 -8.84
C LYS A 72 -11.84 9.92 -9.57
N GLU A 73 -12.14 10.24 -10.83
CA GLU A 73 -13.02 9.44 -11.68
C GLU A 73 -12.40 8.06 -11.98
N GLU A 74 -11.12 8.03 -12.31
CA GLU A 74 -10.38 6.79 -12.57
C GLU A 74 -10.31 5.91 -11.32
N LEU A 75 -10.07 6.51 -10.15
CA LEU A 75 -10.09 5.79 -8.87
C LEU A 75 -11.47 5.19 -8.57
N LYS A 76 -12.53 5.96 -8.81
CA LYS A 76 -13.90 5.49 -8.62
C LYS A 76 -14.24 4.32 -9.54
N ASP A 77 -13.81 4.38 -10.80
CA ASP A 77 -14.03 3.29 -11.75
C ASP A 77 -13.28 2.02 -11.29
N LEU A 78 -12.01 2.15 -10.87
CA LEU A 78 -11.23 1.02 -10.34
C LEU A 78 -11.85 0.43 -9.08
N GLU A 79 -12.33 1.26 -8.14
CA GLU A 79 -13.03 0.79 -6.94
C GLU A 79 -14.31 0.03 -7.28
N SER A 80 -15.08 0.52 -8.27
CA SER A 80 -16.29 -0.14 -8.76
C SER A 80 -15.97 -1.49 -9.38
N ASP A 81 -14.93 -1.57 -10.21
CA ASP A 81 -14.49 -2.81 -10.83
C ASP A 81 -14.02 -3.83 -9.80
N LEU A 82 -13.23 -3.40 -8.81
CA LEU A 82 -12.78 -4.26 -7.72
C LEU A 82 -13.95 -4.79 -6.88
N ALA A 83 -14.94 -3.95 -6.58
CA ALA A 83 -16.14 -4.36 -5.86
C ALA A 83 -16.92 -5.40 -6.68
N SER A 84 -17.10 -5.16 -7.99
CA SER A 84 -17.79 -6.10 -8.89
C SER A 84 -17.05 -7.44 -8.99
N MET A 85 -15.72 -7.41 -9.10
CA MET A 85 -14.90 -8.63 -9.12
C MET A 85 -15.05 -9.43 -7.84
N ARG A 86 -14.99 -8.77 -6.69
CA ARG A 86 -15.15 -9.40 -5.37
C ARG A 86 -16.54 -10.03 -5.22
N ASP A 87 -17.59 -9.31 -5.61
CA ASP A 87 -18.98 -9.77 -5.45
C ASP A 87 -19.32 -10.92 -6.41
N ASN A 88 -18.67 -10.98 -7.56
CA ASN A 88 -18.88 -12.01 -8.58
C ASN A 88 -17.79 -13.09 -8.59
N PHE A 89 -16.85 -13.04 -7.66
CA PHE A 89 -15.77 -14.04 -7.58
C PHE A 89 -16.37 -15.42 -7.25
N PRO A 90 -16.03 -16.47 -8.02
CA PRO A 90 -16.53 -17.81 -7.72
C PRO A 90 -16.02 -18.30 -6.38
N THR A 91 -16.90 -18.51 -5.41
CA THR A 91 -16.57 -18.97 -4.06
C THR A 91 -15.86 -20.34 -4.04
N GLU A 92 -16.03 -21.12 -5.10
CA GLU A 92 -15.41 -22.43 -5.26
C GLU A 92 -13.92 -22.38 -5.63
N MET A 93 -13.44 -21.24 -6.11
CA MET A 93 -12.04 -21.06 -6.50
C MET A 93 -11.17 -20.46 -5.41
N GLY A 94 -11.76 -19.99 -4.31
CA GLY A 94 -11.03 -19.43 -3.17
C GLY A 94 -10.99 -20.42 -2.01
N ALA A 95 -9.79 -20.73 -1.52
CA ALA A 95 -9.69 -21.42 -0.24
C ALA A 95 -10.23 -20.50 0.86
N SER A 96 -11.13 -20.99 1.71
CA SER A 96 -11.61 -20.24 2.88
C SER A 96 -10.54 -20.05 3.96
N THR A 97 -9.44 -20.76 3.81
CA THR A 97 -8.31 -20.73 4.75
C THR A 97 -6.99 -20.66 3.97
N ASP A 98 -5.98 -20.06 4.57
CA ASP A 98 -4.61 -20.07 4.04
C ASP A 98 -3.92 -21.43 4.30
N SER A 99 -2.66 -21.53 3.85
CA SER A 99 -1.84 -22.75 4.03
C SER A 99 -1.57 -23.13 5.49
N GLN A 100 -1.85 -22.23 6.44
CA GLN A 100 -1.70 -22.44 7.88
C GLN A 100 -3.05 -22.64 8.58
N GLY A 101 -4.13 -22.76 7.84
CA GLY A 101 -5.48 -22.97 8.39
C GLY A 101 -6.13 -21.72 8.98
N ARG A 102 -5.59 -20.52 8.72
CA ARG A 102 -6.18 -19.26 9.15
C ARG A 102 -7.23 -18.79 8.13
N PRO A 103 -8.27 -18.05 8.54
CA PRO A 103 -9.22 -17.50 7.60
C PRO A 103 -8.50 -16.67 6.51
N ALA A 104 -8.78 -16.97 5.25
CA ALA A 104 -8.27 -16.18 4.14
C ALA A 104 -8.94 -14.81 4.17
N LEU A 105 -8.13 -13.77 4.05
CA LEU A 105 -8.64 -12.42 3.90
C LEU A 105 -9.23 -12.27 2.49
N GLY A 106 -10.55 -12.13 2.42
CA GLY A 106 -11.27 -11.88 1.19
C GLY A 106 -11.27 -10.40 0.79
#